data_13252ab2f239c4a18edaa5d74e7aa62a
#
_entry.id   13252ab2f239c4a18edaa5d74e7aa62a
#
_cell.length_a   1.000
_cell.length_b   1.000
_cell.length_c   1.000
_cell.angle_alpha   90.00
_cell.angle_beta   90.00
_cell.angle_gamma   90.00
#
_symmetry.space_group_name_H-M   'P 1'
#
loop_
_entity.id
_entity.type
_entity.pdbx_description
1 polymer ?
#
loop_
_entity_poly.entity_id
_entity_poly.type
_entity_poly.pdbx_seq_one_letter_code
_entity_poly.pdbx_strand_id
1 'polypeptide(L)'
;PMYITVKTGLKKDGTIMAQQFQSYADGGAYNSTAPTMMALSCFFLMIPYKVPNLFYEGYHVYTNKPVGGAMRGHGIPQARFAVERQLDLMSARLGLDPAEVRIKNSIHAGEPHSAGFVINTCGFSESVKKAADAIGWSEKRGKLPHGRGVGLAGASFPSGVSNMSHISSGAVVQVGRDGAVNVLSGAADIGQGAETVISQIVAEELGVPLDDIRITAADTGITPLDPGTFGSGVTVRAGNAARLAAAAAKQKLFNFLADKLEANVADLVAKDRKIFVKGTPEKGMTFLEALKAYQYADLPMPIVGRGSWMAPADEPTTLFKQDGNFAPNYSFMTQAAEVEVDLITGQVKLVRMVTAHDCGQPINPMLVEGQLEGSVVGGMGQALYEDVIVQKGQVMNPSFLDYGFPTFLEMPEIEAIEVETDDPIGPYGAKEAGEGTQLSPAPAIVNAIYDAIGVDFMELPITPEKILDALEAKEKEGSN
;
A
#
# COMPACT_ATOMS: atom_id res chain seq x y z
N PRO A 1 0.18 -21.89 0.04
CA PRO A 1 1.17 -21.83 -1.05
C PRO A 1 0.50 -21.58 -2.39
N MET A 2 1.27 -20.97 -3.33
CA MET A 2 0.82 -20.73 -4.70
C MET A 2 1.92 -21.19 -5.65
N TYR A 3 1.57 -22.01 -6.65
CA TYR A 3 2.47 -22.45 -7.71
C TYR A 3 2.20 -21.63 -8.95
N ILE A 4 3.21 -20.94 -9.45
CA ILE A 4 3.06 -19.94 -10.50
C ILE A 4 3.99 -20.24 -11.66
N THR A 5 3.44 -20.25 -12.87
CA THR A 5 4.20 -20.31 -14.13
C THR A 5 3.97 -19.02 -14.90
N VAL A 6 5.06 -18.28 -15.19
CA VAL A 6 5.01 -17.05 -15.97
C VAL A 6 5.81 -17.23 -17.25
N LYS A 7 5.22 -16.84 -18.38
CA LYS A 7 5.90 -16.74 -19.68
C LYS A 7 5.74 -15.31 -20.18
N THR A 8 6.86 -14.61 -20.35
CA THR A 8 6.87 -13.22 -20.80
C THR A 8 7.61 -13.10 -22.14
N GLY A 9 7.02 -12.39 -23.08
CA GLY A 9 7.67 -11.98 -24.34
C GLY A 9 8.22 -10.57 -24.20
N LEU A 10 9.55 -10.42 -24.30
CA LEU A 10 10.25 -9.13 -24.35
C LEU A 10 10.86 -8.91 -25.74
N LYS A 11 10.86 -7.68 -26.21
CA LYS A 11 11.75 -7.26 -27.30
C LYS A 11 13.21 -7.21 -26.81
N LYS A 12 14.15 -7.21 -27.74
CA LYS A 12 15.58 -7.08 -27.42
C LYS A 12 15.92 -5.79 -26.65
N ASP A 13 15.11 -4.77 -26.78
CA ASP A 13 15.26 -3.49 -26.09
C ASP A 13 14.58 -3.45 -24.69
N GLY A 14 14.07 -4.59 -24.23
CA GLY A 14 13.41 -4.71 -22.92
C GLY A 14 11.92 -4.35 -22.91
N THR A 15 11.29 -4.03 -24.04
CA THR A 15 9.83 -3.73 -24.09
C THR A 15 9.01 -4.99 -23.89
N ILE A 16 8.08 -4.99 -22.93
CA ILE A 16 7.13 -6.08 -22.69
C ILE A 16 6.07 -6.11 -23.81
N MET A 17 5.87 -7.29 -24.41
CA MET A 17 4.92 -7.47 -25.49
C MET A 17 3.72 -8.31 -25.09
N ALA A 18 3.94 -9.33 -24.28
CA ALA A 18 2.90 -10.24 -23.84
C ALA A 18 3.32 -10.95 -22.55
N GLN A 19 2.33 -11.35 -21.76
CA GLN A 19 2.52 -12.17 -20.57
C GLN A 19 1.46 -13.25 -20.49
N GLN A 20 1.88 -14.48 -20.25
CA GLN A 20 1.00 -15.59 -19.92
C GLN A 20 1.31 -16.01 -18.50
N PHE A 21 0.26 -16.12 -17.69
CA PHE A 21 0.36 -16.42 -16.27
C PHE A 21 -0.59 -17.57 -15.91
N GLN A 22 -0.06 -18.61 -15.29
CA GLN A 22 -0.84 -19.71 -14.77
C GLN A 22 -0.52 -19.92 -13.30
N SER A 23 -1.54 -20.01 -12.46
CA SER A 23 -1.36 -20.19 -11.02
C SER A 23 -2.30 -21.23 -10.43
N TYR A 24 -1.77 -22.00 -9.48
CA TYR A 24 -2.50 -22.93 -8.65
C TYR A 24 -2.32 -22.52 -7.19
N ALA A 25 -3.40 -22.16 -6.51
CA ALA A 25 -3.40 -21.78 -5.11
C ALA A 25 -3.97 -22.89 -4.23
N ASP A 26 -3.25 -23.28 -3.20
CA ASP A 26 -3.72 -24.18 -2.15
C ASP A 26 -4.64 -23.40 -1.21
N GLY A 27 -5.94 -23.66 -1.28
CA GLY A 27 -6.96 -22.96 -0.52
C GLY A 27 -7.28 -23.58 0.85
N GLY A 28 -6.76 -24.77 1.10
CA GLY A 28 -7.14 -25.53 2.28
C GLY A 28 -8.54 -26.13 2.20
N ALA A 29 -9.12 -26.44 3.36
CA ALA A 29 -10.40 -27.17 3.44
C ALA A 29 -11.64 -26.32 3.18
N TYR A 30 -11.54 -25.00 3.26
CA TYR A 30 -12.65 -24.05 3.14
C TYR A 30 -12.30 -22.88 2.23
N ASN A 31 -13.32 -22.21 1.69
CA ASN A 31 -13.12 -21.19 0.66
C ASN A 31 -12.55 -19.88 1.19
N SER A 32 -13.00 -19.37 2.34
CA SER A 32 -12.62 -18.07 2.88
C SER A 32 -12.54 -16.97 1.80
N THR A 33 -11.46 -16.18 1.76
CA THR A 33 -11.21 -15.12 0.78
C THR A 33 -10.36 -15.57 -0.43
N ALA A 34 -10.10 -16.86 -0.58
CA ALA A 34 -9.19 -17.39 -1.59
C ALA A 34 -9.59 -17.09 -3.05
N PRO A 35 -10.88 -17.06 -3.46
CA PRO A 35 -11.26 -16.63 -4.80
C PRO A 35 -10.89 -15.16 -5.08
N THR A 36 -11.04 -14.30 -4.08
CA THR A 36 -10.61 -12.88 -4.16
C THR A 36 -9.10 -12.78 -4.34
N MET A 37 -8.32 -13.59 -3.61
CA MET A 37 -6.87 -13.66 -3.74
C MET A 37 -6.43 -13.96 -5.20
N MET A 38 -7.10 -14.92 -5.86
CA MET A 38 -6.80 -15.27 -7.25
C MET A 38 -7.13 -14.12 -8.22
N ALA A 39 -8.29 -13.47 -8.03
CA ALA A 39 -8.70 -12.36 -8.86
C ALA A 39 -7.76 -11.16 -8.72
N LEU A 40 -7.35 -10.82 -7.49
CA LEU A 40 -6.39 -9.74 -7.22
C LEU A 40 -5.01 -10.05 -7.80
N SER A 41 -4.54 -11.30 -7.72
CA SER A 41 -3.30 -11.72 -8.37
C SER A 41 -3.31 -11.38 -9.85
N CYS A 42 -4.42 -11.66 -10.55
CA CYS A 42 -4.58 -11.34 -11.97
C CYS A 42 -4.61 -9.83 -12.23
N PHE A 43 -5.43 -9.08 -11.50
CA PHE A 43 -5.60 -7.66 -11.69
C PHE A 43 -4.26 -6.90 -11.60
N PHE A 44 -3.46 -7.24 -10.59
CA PHE A 44 -2.21 -6.53 -10.30
C PHE A 44 -0.99 -7.06 -11.06
N LEU A 45 -1.19 -7.97 -12.02
CA LEU A 45 -0.16 -8.26 -13.04
C LEU A 45 -0.02 -7.13 -14.07
N MET A 46 -1.12 -6.43 -14.33
CA MET A 46 -1.20 -5.39 -15.37
C MET A 46 -0.67 -4.03 -14.93
N ILE A 47 -0.41 -3.82 -13.67
CA ILE A 47 0.18 -2.61 -13.08
C ILE A 47 1.31 -3.01 -12.12
N PRO A 48 2.43 -2.25 -12.09
CA PRO A 48 2.69 -0.94 -12.70
C PRO A 48 3.22 -0.96 -14.14
N TYR A 49 3.20 -2.09 -14.84
CA TYR A 49 3.79 -2.21 -16.18
C TYR A 49 2.76 -2.18 -17.30
N LYS A 50 3.16 -1.67 -18.46
CA LYS A 50 2.41 -1.79 -19.70
C LYS A 50 2.54 -3.21 -20.23
N VAL A 51 1.48 -4.00 -20.11
CA VAL A 51 1.39 -5.37 -20.65
C VAL A 51 0.29 -5.40 -21.71
N PRO A 52 0.61 -5.21 -23.01
CA PRO A 52 -0.39 -5.08 -24.06
C PRO A 52 -1.26 -6.33 -24.23
N ASN A 53 -0.68 -7.49 -24.00
CA ASN A 53 -1.36 -8.77 -24.12
C ASN A 53 -1.12 -9.61 -22.88
N LEU A 54 -2.17 -9.83 -22.10
CA LEU A 54 -2.12 -10.65 -20.90
C LEU A 54 -3.11 -11.81 -21.03
N PHE A 55 -2.62 -13.02 -20.76
CA PHE A 55 -3.45 -14.19 -20.53
C PHE A 55 -3.20 -14.69 -19.11
N TYR A 56 -4.27 -14.79 -18.33
CA TYR A 56 -4.24 -15.31 -16.97
C TYR A 56 -5.16 -16.50 -16.80
N GLU A 57 -4.66 -17.54 -16.15
CA GLU A 57 -5.40 -18.72 -15.78
C GLU A 57 -5.07 -19.10 -14.33
N GLY A 58 -6.08 -19.05 -13.47
CA GLY A 58 -5.91 -19.28 -12.04
C GLY A 58 -6.82 -20.37 -11.51
N TYR A 59 -6.27 -21.30 -10.74
CA TYR A 59 -6.98 -22.41 -10.12
C TYR A 59 -6.84 -22.33 -8.60
N HIS A 60 -7.98 -22.23 -7.92
CA HIS A 60 -8.06 -22.41 -6.49
C HIS A 60 -8.42 -23.85 -6.17
N VAL A 61 -7.57 -24.53 -5.41
CA VAL A 61 -7.69 -25.98 -5.16
C VAL A 61 -7.99 -26.23 -3.68
N TYR A 62 -9.02 -27.01 -3.41
CA TYR A 62 -9.30 -27.50 -2.07
C TYR A 62 -8.31 -28.59 -1.66
N THR A 63 -7.85 -28.53 -0.44
CA THR A 63 -6.92 -29.51 0.14
C THR A 63 -7.29 -29.82 1.60
N ASN A 64 -6.70 -30.87 2.18
CA ASN A 64 -6.88 -31.23 3.59
C ASN A 64 -5.95 -30.44 4.53
N LYS A 65 -5.63 -29.20 4.19
CA LYS A 65 -4.80 -28.29 5.00
C LYS A 65 -5.66 -27.24 5.70
N PRO A 66 -5.12 -26.48 6.65
CA PRO A 66 -5.75 -25.30 7.19
C PRO A 66 -6.19 -24.34 6.06
N VAL A 67 -7.29 -23.62 6.29
CA VAL A 67 -7.83 -22.71 5.27
C VAL A 67 -6.84 -21.60 4.94
N GLY A 68 -6.62 -21.37 3.64
CA GLY A 68 -5.92 -20.21 3.14
C GLY A 68 -6.79 -18.95 3.25
N GLY A 69 -6.17 -17.81 3.53
CA GLY A 69 -6.89 -16.55 3.70
C GLY A 69 -6.05 -15.34 3.29
N ALA A 70 -6.62 -14.16 3.49
CA ALA A 70 -5.94 -12.91 3.23
C ALA A 70 -4.76 -12.72 4.20
N MET A 71 -3.62 -12.37 3.65
CA MET A 71 -2.48 -11.80 4.34
C MET A 71 -2.20 -10.44 3.72
N ARG A 72 -1.48 -9.55 4.37
CA ARG A 72 -1.11 -8.22 3.88
C ARG A 72 -0.67 -8.28 2.40
N GLY A 73 -1.39 -7.58 1.51
CA GLY A 73 -1.21 -7.66 0.05
C GLY A 73 -2.08 -8.67 -0.69
N HIS A 74 -2.82 -9.54 0.01
CA HIS A 74 -3.93 -10.41 -0.42
C HIS A 74 -3.72 -11.13 -1.77
N GLY A 75 -2.66 -11.97 -1.87
CA GLY A 75 -2.34 -12.78 -3.05
C GLY A 75 -1.50 -12.08 -4.12
N ILE A 76 -1.37 -10.76 -4.05
CA ILE A 76 -0.52 -10.00 -4.97
C ILE A 76 0.98 -10.24 -4.71
N PRO A 77 1.48 -10.39 -3.45
CA PRO A 77 2.90 -10.66 -3.21
C PRO A 77 3.42 -11.87 -3.97
N GLN A 78 2.65 -12.95 -4.03
CA GLN A 78 3.03 -14.18 -4.74
C GLN A 78 3.16 -13.94 -6.26
N ALA A 79 2.16 -13.27 -6.84
CA ALA A 79 2.19 -12.93 -8.26
C ALA A 79 3.32 -11.95 -8.58
N ARG A 80 3.53 -10.98 -7.70
CA ARG A 80 4.59 -9.97 -7.86
C ARG A 80 5.97 -10.59 -7.73
N PHE A 81 6.18 -11.53 -6.80
CA PHE A 81 7.42 -12.30 -6.72
C PHE A 81 7.77 -12.94 -8.05
N ALA A 82 6.84 -13.65 -8.67
CA ALA A 82 7.08 -14.35 -9.94
C ALA A 82 7.43 -13.37 -11.08
N VAL A 83 6.71 -12.26 -11.21
CA VAL A 83 6.94 -11.27 -12.27
C VAL A 83 8.24 -10.51 -12.07
N GLU A 84 8.50 -10.00 -10.86
CA GLU A 84 9.68 -9.19 -10.58
C GLU A 84 10.97 -10.01 -10.68
N ARG A 85 10.91 -11.27 -10.23
CA ARG A 85 12.02 -12.21 -10.39
C ARG A 85 12.30 -12.50 -11.87
N GLN A 86 11.23 -12.76 -12.65
CA GLN A 86 11.38 -13.03 -14.08
C GLN A 86 11.93 -11.82 -14.84
N LEU A 87 11.47 -10.59 -14.54
CA LEU A 87 11.96 -9.38 -15.19
C LEU A 87 13.47 -9.17 -14.95
N ASP A 88 13.93 -9.42 -13.73
CA ASP A 88 15.36 -9.32 -13.39
C ASP A 88 16.20 -10.32 -14.18
N LEU A 89 15.78 -11.58 -14.23
CA LEU A 89 16.44 -12.64 -15.02
C LEU A 89 16.46 -12.35 -16.52
N MET A 90 15.35 -11.86 -17.07
CA MET A 90 15.26 -11.54 -18.49
C MET A 90 16.14 -10.32 -18.84
N SER A 91 16.18 -9.33 -17.96
CA SER A 91 17.07 -8.17 -18.11
C SER A 91 18.53 -8.61 -18.13
N ALA A 92 18.95 -9.46 -17.20
CA ALA A 92 20.29 -10.01 -17.16
C ALA A 92 20.65 -10.80 -18.44
N ARG A 93 19.74 -11.64 -18.93
CA ARG A 93 19.94 -12.40 -20.19
C ARG A 93 20.07 -11.53 -21.44
N LEU A 94 19.42 -10.37 -21.44
CA LEU A 94 19.49 -9.39 -22.53
C LEU A 94 20.65 -8.40 -22.37
N GLY A 95 21.38 -8.42 -21.25
CA GLY A 95 22.40 -7.44 -20.92
C GLY A 95 21.85 -6.05 -20.67
N LEU A 96 20.61 -5.96 -20.17
CA LEU A 96 19.92 -4.70 -19.88
C LEU A 96 19.92 -4.43 -18.37
N ASP A 97 19.90 -3.17 -18.00
CA ASP A 97 19.71 -2.77 -16.61
C ASP A 97 18.27 -3.05 -16.14
N PRO A 98 18.08 -3.85 -15.07
CA PRO A 98 16.75 -4.16 -14.55
C PRO A 98 15.94 -2.93 -14.09
N ALA A 99 16.58 -1.88 -13.59
CA ALA A 99 15.91 -0.65 -13.21
C ALA A 99 15.36 0.10 -14.44
N GLU A 100 16.20 0.22 -15.49
CA GLU A 100 15.82 0.86 -16.75
C GLU A 100 14.69 0.09 -17.47
N VAL A 101 14.71 -1.25 -17.43
CA VAL A 101 13.63 -2.08 -17.99
C VAL A 101 12.30 -1.79 -17.28
N ARG A 102 12.30 -1.59 -15.96
CA ARG A 102 11.11 -1.23 -15.19
C ARG A 102 10.59 0.16 -15.54
N ILE A 103 11.47 1.16 -15.62
CA ILE A 103 11.11 2.53 -16.01
C ILE A 103 10.54 2.55 -17.42
N LYS A 104 11.17 1.86 -18.36
CA LYS A 104 10.74 1.78 -19.76
C LYS A 104 9.33 1.24 -19.93
N ASN A 105 8.97 0.25 -19.13
CA ASN A 105 7.66 -0.40 -19.19
C ASN A 105 6.64 0.20 -18.22
N SER A 106 6.98 1.25 -17.50
CA SER A 106 6.08 1.92 -16.56
C SER A 106 4.83 2.45 -17.25
N ILE A 107 3.68 2.30 -16.61
CA ILE A 107 2.48 3.06 -16.97
C ILE A 107 2.64 4.52 -16.55
N HIS A 108 1.88 5.41 -17.18
CA HIS A 108 1.86 6.83 -16.83
C HIS A 108 0.44 7.31 -16.57
N ALA A 109 0.31 8.37 -15.78
CA ALA A 109 -0.97 9.01 -15.52
C ALA A 109 -1.64 9.46 -16.82
N GLY A 110 -2.97 9.25 -16.92
CA GLY A 110 -3.78 9.64 -18.07
C GLY A 110 -3.62 8.77 -19.32
N GLU A 111 -2.73 7.79 -19.34
CA GLU A 111 -2.62 6.86 -20.46
C GLU A 111 -3.74 5.80 -20.42
N PRO A 112 -4.31 5.45 -21.60
CA PRO A 112 -5.26 4.34 -21.68
C PRO A 112 -4.57 3.02 -21.33
N HIS A 113 -5.16 2.29 -20.41
CA HIS A 113 -4.70 0.95 -20.05
C HIS A 113 -5.49 -0.13 -20.79
N SER A 114 -4.84 -1.23 -21.16
CA SER A 114 -5.47 -2.35 -21.92
C SER A 114 -6.69 -2.97 -21.22
N ALA A 115 -6.73 -2.90 -19.89
CA ALA A 115 -7.84 -3.39 -19.07
C ALA A 115 -8.86 -2.29 -18.68
N GLY A 116 -8.80 -1.11 -19.29
CA GLY A 116 -9.73 -0.02 -19.01
C GLY A 116 -9.47 0.72 -17.69
N PHE A 117 -8.33 0.51 -17.03
CA PHE A 117 -7.95 1.31 -15.85
C PHE A 117 -7.71 2.76 -16.22
N VAL A 118 -8.14 3.65 -15.35
CA VAL A 118 -7.76 5.07 -15.37
C VAL A 118 -6.82 5.33 -14.20
N ILE A 119 -5.58 5.67 -14.49
CA ILE A 119 -4.56 6.01 -13.50
C ILE A 119 -4.45 7.52 -13.45
N ASN A 120 -4.95 8.14 -12.38
CA ASN A 120 -4.95 9.59 -12.24
C ASN A 120 -3.55 10.14 -11.94
N THR A 121 -2.81 9.45 -11.09
CA THR A 121 -1.44 9.81 -10.68
C THR A 121 -0.57 8.57 -10.61
N CYS A 122 0.71 8.68 -10.98
CA CYS A 122 1.64 7.54 -11.01
C CYS A 122 3.07 7.98 -10.71
N GLY A 123 3.54 7.69 -9.52
CA GLY A 123 4.92 7.92 -9.08
C GLY A 123 5.87 6.74 -9.33
N PHE A 124 5.48 5.73 -10.11
CA PHE A 124 6.27 4.49 -10.24
C PHE A 124 7.68 4.72 -10.77
N SER A 125 7.82 5.41 -11.90
CA SER A 125 9.16 5.67 -12.48
C SER A 125 10.05 6.48 -11.53
N GLU A 126 9.47 7.38 -10.74
CA GLU A 126 10.18 8.15 -9.71
C GLU A 126 10.58 7.25 -8.54
N SER A 127 9.71 6.34 -8.09
CA SER A 127 10.03 5.40 -7.01
C SER A 127 11.20 4.47 -7.42
N VAL A 128 11.24 4.00 -8.68
CA VAL A 128 12.38 3.21 -9.20
C VAL A 128 13.68 4.01 -9.13
N LYS A 129 13.67 5.25 -9.60
CA LYS A 129 14.86 6.12 -9.59
C LYS A 129 15.34 6.40 -8.17
N LYS A 130 14.44 6.86 -7.28
CA LYS A 130 14.78 7.16 -5.89
C LYS A 130 15.32 5.94 -5.15
N ALA A 131 14.72 4.76 -5.32
CA ALA A 131 15.20 3.54 -4.69
C ALA A 131 16.56 3.10 -5.25
N ALA A 132 16.77 3.19 -6.58
CA ALA A 132 18.03 2.87 -7.21
C ALA A 132 19.16 3.83 -6.77
N ASP A 133 18.89 5.14 -6.75
CA ASP A 133 19.87 6.14 -6.33
C ASP A 133 20.27 5.94 -4.86
N ALA A 134 19.28 5.77 -3.99
CA ALA A 134 19.53 5.63 -2.56
C ALA A 134 20.28 4.35 -2.18
N ILE A 135 20.03 3.21 -2.86
CA ILE A 135 20.80 1.98 -2.63
C ILE A 135 22.20 2.03 -3.22
N GLY A 136 22.49 2.98 -4.11
CA GLY A 136 23.75 3.08 -4.85
C GLY A 136 23.84 2.08 -6.02
N TRP A 137 22.74 1.93 -6.75
CA TRP A 137 22.56 0.93 -7.81
C TRP A 137 23.68 0.94 -8.85
N SER A 138 24.00 2.11 -9.38
CA SER A 138 24.99 2.25 -10.45
C SER A 138 26.42 1.87 -10.02
N GLU A 139 26.75 2.01 -8.75
CA GLU A 139 28.06 1.67 -8.19
C GLU A 139 28.14 0.22 -7.70
N LYS A 140 26.99 -0.41 -7.36
CA LYS A 140 26.94 -1.69 -6.66
C LYS A 140 26.49 -2.85 -7.54
N ARG A 141 25.48 -2.68 -8.40
CA ARG A 141 24.90 -3.78 -9.18
C ARG A 141 25.92 -4.44 -10.09
N GLY A 142 26.16 -5.75 -9.88
CA GLY A 142 27.16 -6.53 -10.62
C GLY A 142 28.63 -6.13 -10.38
N LYS A 143 28.90 -5.30 -9.35
CA LYS A 143 30.25 -4.77 -9.07
C LYS A 143 30.73 -5.05 -7.66
N LEU A 144 29.86 -5.53 -6.78
CA LEU A 144 30.21 -5.91 -5.42
C LEU A 144 31.02 -7.22 -5.40
N PRO A 145 31.82 -7.47 -4.36
CA PRO A 145 32.48 -8.76 -4.18
C PRO A 145 31.49 -9.93 -4.14
N HIS A 146 31.92 -11.11 -4.58
CA HIS A 146 31.12 -12.33 -4.49
C HIS A 146 30.62 -12.57 -3.06
N GLY A 147 29.35 -12.90 -2.93
CA GLY A 147 28.64 -12.96 -1.65
C GLY A 147 27.93 -11.66 -1.28
N ARG A 148 28.14 -10.56 -2.00
CA ARG A 148 27.37 -9.31 -1.79
C ARG A 148 26.64 -8.89 -3.07
N GLY A 149 25.42 -8.39 -2.91
CA GLY A 149 24.65 -7.98 -4.08
C GLY A 149 23.53 -7.02 -3.74
N VAL A 150 23.01 -6.36 -4.78
CA VAL A 150 21.85 -5.47 -4.70
C VAL A 150 20.76 -5.92 -5.67
N GLY A 151 19.51 -5.79 -5.26
CA GLY A 151 18.34 -6.12 -6.07
C GLY A 151 17.23 -5.12 -5.87
N LEU A 152 16.36 -4.95 -6.85
CA LEU A 152 15.17 -4.12 -6.72
C LEU A 152 13.94 -4.81 -7.29
N ALA A 153 12.76 -4.38 -6.83
CA ALA A 153 11.47 -4.85 -7.30
C ALA A 153 10.42 -3.76 -7.18
N GLY A 154 9.48 -3.74 -8.10
CA GLY A 154 8.42 -2.75 -8.16
C GLY A 154 7.03 -3.35 -8.00
N ALA A 155 6.08 -2.55 -7.53
CA ALA A 155 4.69 -2.96 -7.36
C ALA A 155 3.72 -1.78 -7.43
N SER A 156 2.43 -2.13 -7.44
CA SER A 156 1.31 -1.19 -7.27
C SER A 156 0.22 -1.86 -6.44
N PHE A 157 -0.54 -1.06 -5.68
CA PHE A 157 -1.66 -1.53 -4.87
C PHE A 157 -2.86 -0.57 -4.94
N PRO A 158 -4.11 -1.05 -4.76
CA PRO A 158 -5.28 -0.19 -4.73
C PRO A 158 -5.42 0.54 -3.39
N SER A 159 -5.94 1.75 -3.40
CA SER A 159 -6.35 2.46 -2.18
C SER A 159 -7.86 2.25 -1.95
N GLY A 160 -8.21 1.10 -1.44
CA GLY A 160 -9.60 0.67 -1.31
C GLY A 160 -10.10 -0.08 -2.52
N VAL A 161 -11.43 -0.30 -2.58
CA VAL A 161 -12.11 -1.07 -3.64
C VAL A 161 -13.33 -0.31 -4.11
N SER A 162 -13.55 -0.20 -5.40
CA SER A 162 -14.70 0.49 -5.99
C SER A 162 -15.83 -0.44 -6.42
N ASN A 163 -15.51 -1.69 -6.69
CA ASN A 163 -16.40 -2.62 -7.39
C ASN A 163 -17.27 -3.50 -6.49
N MET A 164 -17.33 -3.22 -5.21
CA MET A 164 -18.24 -3.89 -4.27
C MET A 164 -19.35 -2.92 -3.86
N SER A 165 -20.59 -3.25 -4.19
CA SER A 165 -21.76 -2.53 -3.69
C SER A 165 -21.78 -2.56 -2.18
N HIS A 166 -21.86 -1.49 -1.47
CA HIS A 166 -21.87 -1.34 0.00
C HIS A 166 -20.53 -1.09 0.69
N ILE A 167 -19.45 -0.88 -0.02
CA ILE A 167 -18.21 -0.41 0.60
C ILE A 167 -18.26 1.11 0.75
N SER A 168 -18.95 1.57 1.78
CA SER A 168 -18.99 2.98 2.16
C SER A 168 -18.56 3.15 3.61
N SER A 169 -17.93 4.27 3.93
CA SER A 169 -17.63 4.69 5.29
C SER A 169 -18.48 5.87 5.68
N GLY A 170 -18.88 5.93 6.96
CA GLY A 170 -19.61 7.05 7.55
C GLY A 170 -18.79 7.74 8.64
N ALA A 171 -19.07 9.02 8.86
CA ALA A 171 -18.54 9.77 9.99
C ALA A 171 -19.55 10.80 10.51
N VAL A 172 -19.45 11.11 11.79
CA VAL A 172 -20.19 12.20 12.44
C VAL A 172 -19.18 13.07 13.19
N VAL A 173 -19.27 14.38 12.97
CA VAL A 173 -18.46 15.38 13.66
C VAL A 173 -19.40 16.27 14.48
N GLN A 174 -19.11 16.40 15.77
CA GLN A 174 -19.89 17.21 16.71
C GLN A 174 -18.98 18.26 17.33
N VAL A 175 -19.29 19.54 17.11
CA VAL A 175 -18.55 20.67 17.69
C VAL A 175 -19.31 21.18 18.91
N GLY A 176 -18.73 21.06 20.08
CA GLY A 176 -19.27 21.50 21.36
C GLY A 176 -19.18 23.03 21.53
N ARG A 177 -19.94 23.56 22.47
CA ARG A 177 -19.94 24.99 22.81
C ARG A 177 -18.62 25.50 23.39
N ASP A 178 -17.82 24.59 23.92
CA ASP A 178 -16.48 24.81 24.48
C ASP A 178 -15.35 24.72 23.46
N GLY A 179 -15.69 24.38 22.20
CA GLY A 179 -14.73 24.19 21.13
C GLY A 179 -14.22 22.76 21.00
N ALA A 180 -14.54 21.86 21.92
CA ALA A 180 -14.17 20.45 21.79
C ALA A 180 -14.91 19.80 20.61
N VAL A 181 -14.19 18.99 19.84
CA VAL A 181 -14.72 18.30 18.67
C VAL A 181 -14.73 16.80 18.90
N ASN A 182 -15.92 16.20 18.85
CA ASN A 182 -16.07 14.75 18.92
C ASN A 182 -16.29 14.17 17.53
N VAL A 183 -15.53 13.15 17.19
CA VAL A 183 -15.61 12.42 15.93
C VAL A 183 -16.09 11.00 16.21
N LEU A 184 -17.10 10.54 15.49
CA LEU A 184 -17.54 9.15 15.48
C LEU A 184 -17.20 8.57 14.12
N SER A 185 -16.38 7.51 14.08
CA SER A 185 -15.98 6.80 12.86
C SER A 185 -16.10 5.29 13.07
N GLY A 186 -16.59 4.56 12.07
CA GLY A 186 -16.61 3.10 12.11
C GLY A 186 -15.26 2.44 11.79
N ALA A 187 -14.27 3.21 11.34
CA ALA A 187 -12.95 2.69 10.97
C ALA A 187 -12.20 2.10 12.17
N ALA A 188 -11.71 0.86 12.01
CA ALA A 188 -10.94 0.19 13.06
C ALA A 188 -9.45 0.51 12.95
N ASP A 189 -8.84 0.87 14.07
CA ASP A 189 -7.38 0.92 14.19
C ASP A 189 -6.86 -0.50 14.48
N ILE A 190 -5.95 -0.98 13.63
CA ILE A 190 -5.27 -2.27 13.76
C ILE A 190 -3.76 -2.11 14.01
N GLY A 191 -3.36 -0.90 14.47
CA GLY A 191 -1.98 -0.50 14.72
C GLY A 191 -1.40 0.46 13.68
N GLN A 192 -2.17 0.80 12.60
CA GLN A 192 -1.71 1.69 11.54
C GLN A 192 -1.93 3.18 11.82
N GLY A 193 -2.59 3.55 12.94
CA GLY A 193 -2.82 4.93 13.33
C GLY A 193 -4.04 5.59 12.67
N ALA A 194 -5.09 4.82 12.34
CA ALA A 194 -6.29 5.34 11.70
C ALA A 194 -6.96 6.46 12.48
N GLU A 195 -7.06 6.32 13.82
CA GLU A 195 -7.66 7.32 14.68
C GLU A 195 -6.92 8.66 14.62
N THR A 196 -5.60 8.62 14.61
CA THR A 196 -4.75 9.81 14.49
C THR A 196 -4.95 10.48 13.13
N VAL A 197 -4.88 9.70 12.03
CA VAL A 197 -5.04 10.23 10.67
C VAL A 197 -6.43 10.85 10.46
N ILE A 198 -7.49 10.19 10.90
CA ILE A 198 -8.85 10.73 10.79
C ILE A 198 -8.99 12.01 11.62
N SER A 199 -8.41 12.06 12.81
CA SER A 199 -8.42 13.25 13.66
C SER A 199 -7.66 14.41 13.01
N GLN A 200 -6.51 14.17 12.38
CA GLN A 200 -5.76 15.18 11.63
C GLN A 200 -6.57 15.74 10.45
N ILE A 201 -7.27 14.88 9.70
CA ILE A 201 -8.14 15.31 8.60
C ILE A 201 -9.28 16.21 9.10
N VAL A 202 -9.90 15.87 10.22
CA VAL A 202 -10.97 16.70 10.83
C VAL A 202 -10.42 18.02 11.37
N ALA A 203 -9.25 17.98 12.01
CA ALA A 203 -8.59 19.17 12.55
C ALA A 203 -8.25 20.18 11.45
N GLU A 204 -7.66 19.71 10.34
CA GLU A 204 -7.36 20.53 9.16
C GLU A 204 -8.63 21.14 8.55
N GLU A 205 -9.68 20.33 8.35
CA GLU A 205 -10.92 20.79 7.75
C GLU A 205 -11.61 21.87 8.60
N LEU A 206 -11.56 21.76 9.93
CA LEU A 206 -12.17 22.70 10.87
C LEU A 206 -11.26 23.91 11.20
N GLY A 207 -9.97 23.83 10.88
CA GLY A 207 -8.97 24.85 11.25
C GLY A 207 -8.69 24.90 12.75
N VAL A 208 -8.74 23.76 13.44
CA VAL A 208 -8.47 23.63 14.87
C VAL A 208 -7.27 22.69 15.14
N PRO A 209 -6.58 22.81 16.27
CA PRO A 209 -5.50 21.88 16.62
C PRO A 209 -5.99 20.46 16.84
N LEU A 210 -5.11 19.49 16.66
CA LEU A 210 -5.39 18.08 16.93
C LEU A 210 -5.84 17.82 18.38
N ASP A 211 -5.31 18.55 19.34
CA ASP A 211 -5.66 18.43 20.77
C ASP A 211 -7.13 18.74 21.08
N ASP A 212 -7.83 19.45 20.20
CA ASP A 212 -9.26 19.74 20.35
C ASP A 212 -10.14 18.57 19.85
N ILE A 213 -9.56 17.58 19.17
CA ILE A 213 -10.26 16.44 18.59
C ILE A 213 -10.28 15.27 19.57
N ARG A 214 -11.45 14.67 19.73
CA ARG A 214 -11.65 13.38 20.39
C ARG A 214 -12.35 12.45 19.44
N ILE A 215 -11.82 11.26 19.23
CA ILE A 215 -12.39 10.26 18.35
C ILE A 215 -12.90 9.07 19.15
N THR A 216 -14.07 8.56 18.76
CA THR A 216 -14.57 7.24 19.12
C THR A 216 -14.67 6.44 17.82
N ALA A 217 -13.90 5.35 17.76
CA ALA A 217 -13.79 4.53 16.56
C ALA A 217 -14.23 3.09 16.80
N ALA A 218 -14.73 2.44 15.75
CA ALA A 218 -15.02 0.99 15.71
C ALA A 218 -15.97 0.47 16.81
N ASP A 219 -16.82 1.31 17.39
CA ASP A 219 -17.86 0.90 18.31
C ASP A 219 -19.19 0.69 17.57
N THR A 220 -19.54 -0.56 17.32
CA THR A 220 -20.74 -0.92 16.54
C THR A 220 -22.07 -0.48 17.20
N GLY A 221 -22.05 -0.07 18.47
CA GLY A 221 -23.20 0.46 19.18
C GLY A 221 -23.50 1.93 18.88
N ILE A 222 -22.49 2.71 18.52
CA ILE A 222 -22.62 4.18 18.40
C ILE A 222 -21.96 4.78 17.14
N THR A 223 -20.97 4.11 16.54
CA THR A 223 -20.29 4.65 15.35
C THR A 223 -21.05 4.32 14.07
N PRO A 224 -20.94 5.16 13.03
CA PRO A 224 -21.48 4.85 11.72
C PRO A 224 -20.85 3.59 11.12
N LEU A 225 -21.53 2.99 10.13
CA LEU A 225 -21.01 1.83 9.42
C LEU A 225 -19.66 2.14 8.75
N ASP A 226 -18.74 1.19 8.88
CA ASP A 226 -17.52 1.06 8.06
C ASP A 226 -17.35 -0.42 7.70
N PRO A 227 -16.90 -0.75 6.47
CA PRO A 227 -16.77 -2.14 6.05
C PRO A 227 -15.59 -2.87 6.69
N GLY A 228 -14.71 -2.15 7.37
CA GLY A 228 -13.50 -2.67 8.03
C GLY A 228 -12.20 -2.21 7.40
N THR A 229 -11.11 -2.49 8.10
CA THR A 229 -9.75 -2.10 7.70
C THR A 229 -9.15 -3.17 6.77
N PHE A 230 -9.43 -3.03 5.48
CA PHE A 230 -8.92 -3.92 4.41
C PHE A 230 -8.76 -3.16 3.08
N GLY A 231 -7.99 -3.77 2.14
CA GLY A 231 -7.72 -3.19 0.83
C GLY A 231 -7.10 -1.81 0.91
N SER A 232 -6.44 -1.51 2.03
CA SER A 232 -5.76 -0.24 2.34
C SER A 232 -6.61 1.02 2.10
N GLY A 233 -7.92 0.90 2.31
CA GLY A 233 -8.88 1.94 1.95
C GLY A 233 -9.28 2.89 3.08
N VAL A 234 -8.80 2.74 4.31
CA VAL A 234 -9.27 3.52 5.47
C VAL A 234 -9.04 5.02 5.27
N THR A 235 -7.82 5.43 4.91
CA THR A 235 -7.50 6.85 4.67
C THR A 235 -8.38 7.45 3.59
N VAL A 236 -8.59 6.73 2.48
CA VAL A 236 -9.40 7.23 1.36
C VAL A 236 -10.89 7.21 1.71
N ARG A 237 -11.42 6.11 2.26
CA ARG A 237 -12.86 5.98 2.55
C ARG A 237 -13.28 6.75 3.80
N ALA A 238 -12.75 6.33 4.96
CA ALA A 238 -13.13 6.92 6.25
C ALA A 238 -12.59 8.36 6.39
N GLY A 239 -11.40 8.64 5.84
CA GLY A 239 -10.85 9.99 5.79
C GLY A 239 -11.72 10.95 4.99
N ASN A 240 -12.20 10.57 3.78
CA ASN A 240 -13.14 11.40 3.02
C ASN A 240 -14.49 11.54 3.74
N ALA A 241 -15.03 10.48 4.36
CA ALA A 241 -16.26 10.58 5.14
C ALA A 241 -16.11 11.57 6.31
N ALA A 242 -14.99 11.50 7.03
CA ALA A 242 -14.68 12.42 8.14
C ALA A 242 -14.49 13.87 7.64
N ARG A 243 -13.78 14.08 6.53
CA ARG A 243 -13.63 15.38 5.89
C ARG A 243 -14.98 15.99 5.52
N LEU A 244 -15.87 15.20 4.89
CA LEU A 244 -17.22 15.64 4.53
C LEU A 244 -18.07 15.96 5.76
N ALA A 245 -17.94 15.18 6.84
CA ALA A 245 -18.63 15.45 8.11
C ALA A 245 -18.15 16.75 8.75
N ALA A 246 -16.85 16.98 8.79
CA ALA A 246 -16.23 18.20 9.29
C ALA A 246 -16.62 19.41 8.45
N ALA A 247 -16.59 19.30 7.11
CA ALA A 247 -17.03 20.33 6.20
C ALA A 247 -18.51 20.69 6.40
N ALA A 248 -19.38 19.69 6.62
CA ALA A 248 -20.80 19.93 6.89
C ALA A 248 -21.04 20.67 8.22
N ALA A 249 -20.23 20.38 9.26
CA ALA A 249 -20.28 21.13 10.52
C ALA A 249 -19.77 22.57 10.35
N LYS A 250 -18.62 22.74 9.68
CA LYS A 250 -18.01 24.02 9.34
C LYS A 250 -18.97 24.91 8.53
N GLN A 251 -19.64 24.32 7.53
CA GLN A 251 -20.59 25.05 6.68
C GLN A 251 -21.75 25.66 7.47
N LYS A 252 -22.27 24.97 8.49
CA LYS A 252 -23.32 25.51 9.36
C LYS A 252 -22.84 26.75 10.11
N LEU A 253 -21.63 26.70 10.64
CA LEU A 253 -21.02 27.82 11.35
C LEU A 253 -20.71 28.97 10.38
N PHE A 254 -20.20 28.68 9.21
CA PHE A 254 -19.90 29.67 8.18
C PHE A 254 -21.16 30.39 7.65
N ASN A 255 -22.23 29.65 7.41
CA ASN A 255 -23.52 30.25 7.00
C ASN A 255 -24.04 31.26 8.03
N PHE A 256 -23.88 30.96 9.33
CA PHE A 256 -24.25 31.89 10.40
C PHE A 256 -23.33 33.11 10.48
N LEU A 257 -22.01 32.89 10.27
CA LEU A 257 -21.02 33.96 10.41
C LEU A 257 -20.94 34.89 9.19
N ALA A 258 -21.39 34.45 8.03
CA ALA A 258 -21.35 35.23 6.80
C ALA A 258 -22.06 36.58 6.97
N ASP A 259 -23.27 36.59 7.54
CA ASP A 259 -24.00 37.80 7.84
C ASP A 259 -23.30 38.69 8.89
N LYS A 260 -22.72 38.06 9.92
CA LYS A 260 -22.04 38.81 10.99
C LYS A 260 -20.71 39.45 10.54
N LEU A 261 -20.05 38.80 9.60
CA LEU A 261 -18.79 39.25 9.00
C LEU A 261 -19.01 40.02 7.71
N GLU A 262 -20.27 40.26 7.30
CA GLU A 262 -20.61 40.91 6.03
C GLU A 262 -19.73 40.40 4.88
N ALA A 263 -19.70 39.06 4.68
CA ALA A 263 -18.88 38.39 3.71
C ALA A 263 -19.62 37.20 3.08
N ASN A 264 -19.19 36.79 1.87
CA ASN A 264 -19.71 35.55 1.31
C ASN A 264 -19.18 34.34 2.09
N VAL A 265 -19.99 33.30 2.21
CA VAL A 265 -19.59 32.03 2.86
C VAL A 265 -18.33 31.43 2.22
N ALA A 266 -18.20 31.56 0.88
CA ALA A 266 -17.05 31.05 0.13
C ALA A 266 -15.74 31.81 0.42
N ASP A 267 -15.83 33.03 0.98
CA ASP A 267 -14.66 33.82 1.35
C ASP A 267 -14.22 33.61 2.81
N LEU A 268 -14.96 32.80 3.58
CA LEU A 268 -14.58 32.48 4.96
C LEU A 268 -13.53 31.37 4.99
N VAL A 269 -12.56 31.55 5.87
CA VAL A 269 -11.48 30.61 6.13
C VAL A 269 -11.44 30.28 7.63
N ALA A 270 -11.32 29.00 7.96
CA ALA A 270 -11.04 28.53 9.32
C ALA A 270 -9.58 28.06 9.38
N LYS A 271 -8.79 28.66 10.26
CA LYS A 271 -7.39 28.32 10.45
C LYS A 271 -6.90 28.80 11.83
N ASP A 272 -6.07 27.99 12.48
CA ASP A 272 -5.41 28.33 13.76
C ASP A 272 -6.41 28.83 14.83
N ARG A 273 -7.52 28.11 15.01
CA ARG A 273 -8.66 28.47 15.90
C ARG A 273 -9.28 29.84 15.60
N LYS A 274 -9.20 30.31 14.37
CA LYS A 274 -9.85 31.55 13.91
C LYS A 274 -10.71 31.29 12.68
N ILE A 275 -11.77 32.08 12.57
CA ILE A 275 -12.59 32.17 11.35
C ILE A 275 -12.52 33.62 10.88
N PHE A 276 -12.11 33.83 9.65
CA PHE A 276 -11.88 35.16 9.10
C PHE A 276 -12.17 35.22 7.60
N VAL A 277 -12.27 36.44 7.07
CA VAL A 277 -12.46 36.66 5.63
C VAL A 277 -11.11 36.52 4.90
N LYS A 278 -11.08 35.72 3.85
CA LYS A 278 -9.89 35.49 3.01
C LYS A 278 -9.31 36.83 2.52
N GLY A 279 -8.00 37.01 2.77
CA GLY A 279 -7.29 38.25 2.43
C GLY A 279 -7.42 39.37 3.45
N THR A 280 -8.27 39.24 4.48
CA THR A 280 -8.51 40.25 5.53
C THR A 280 -8.62 39.58 6.88
N PRO A 281 -7.51 38.99 7.43
CA PRO A 281 -7.53 38.19 8.67
C PRO A 281 -7.99 38.96 9.92
N GLU A 282 -7.92 40.28 9.91
CA GLU A 282 -8.45 41.15 10.95
C GLU A 282 -9.98 41.19 10.96
N LYS A 283 -10.64 40.93 9.83
CA LYS A 283 -12.08 40.75 9.73
C LYS A 283 -12.46 39.29 10.05
N GLY A 284 -12.41 38.97 11.34
CA GLY A 284 -12.62 37.63 11.84
C GLY A 284 -12.79 37.57 13.34
N MET A 285 -12.95 36.38 13.85
CA MET A 285 -13.05 36.09 15.29
C MET A 285 -12.44 34.72 15.62
N THR A 286 -12.20 34.48 16.90
CA THR A 286 -11.75 33.17 17.34
C THR A 286 -12.86 32.11 17.18
N PHE A 287 -12.47 30.86 17.02
CA PHE A 287 -13.42 29.74 16.91
C PHE A 287 -14.39 29.70 18.10
N LEU A 288 -13.89 29.96 19.31
CA LEU A 288 -14.72 30.00 20.53
C LEU A 288 -15.69 31.17 20.54
N GLU A 289 -15.29 32.37 20.09
CA GLU A 289 -16.20 33.52 19.94
C GLU A 289 -17.29 33.23 18.91
N ALA A 290 -16.94 32.57 17.81
CA ALA A 290 -17.88 32.15 16.78
C ALA A 290 -18.94 31.17 17.35
N LEU A 291 -18.52 30.18 18.13
CA LEU A 291 -19.43 29.23 18.79
C LEU A 291 -20.32 29.88 19.82
N LYS A 292 -19.79 30.82 20.62
CA LYS A 292 -20.61 31.62 21.56
C LYS A 292 -21.65 32.47 20.83
N ALA A 293 -21.23 33.12 19.75
CA ALA A 293 -22.17 33.91 18.95
C ALA A 293 -23.28 33.06 18.31
N TYR A 294 -22.93 31.85 17.86
CA TYR A 294 -23.89 30.86 17.33
C TYR A 294 -24.91 30.42 18.41
N GLN A 295 -24.42 30.10 19.62
CA GLN A 295 -25.25 29.70 20.74
C GLN A 295 -26.20 30.83 21.21
N TYR A 296 -25.71 32.07 21.29
CA TYR A 296 -26.53 33.22 21.71
C TYR A 296 -27.54 33.69 20.65
N ALA A 297 -27.49 33.12 19.46
CA ALA A 297 -28.53 33.28 18.44
C ALA A 297 -29.63 32.22 18.50
N ASP A 298 -29.75 31.50 19.64
CA ASP A 298 -30.70 30.40 19.89
C ASP A 298 -30.61 29.28 18.83
N LEU A 299 -29.44 29.05 18.26
CA LEU A 299 -29.20 27.98 17.30
C LEU A 299 -28.83 26.67 18.02
N PRO A 300 -29.23 25.50 17.45
CA PRO A 300 -29.02 24.20 18.11
C PRO A 300 -27.54 23.85 18.32
N MET A 301 -27.21 23.46 19.54
CA MET A 301 -25.87 22.92 19.89
C MET A 301 -26.02 21.47 20.36
N PRO A 302 -25.02 20.60 20.14
CA PRO A 302 -23.78 20.84 19.41
C PRO A 302 -24.03 21.04 17.91
N ILE A 303 -23.06 21.66 17.21
CA ILE A 303 -23.08 21.72 15.76
C ILE A 303 -22.69 20.35 15.25
N VAL A 304 -23.59 19.69 14.50
CA VAL A 304 -23.38 18.33 14.01
C VAL A 304 -23.23 18.33 12.50
N GLY A 305 -22.13 17.77 12.01
CA GLY A 305 -21.94 17.40 10.61
C GLY A 305 -21.98 15.89 10.42
N ARG A 306 -22.49 15.43 9.30
CA ARG A 306 -22.50 14.02 8.88
C ARG A 306 -21.88 13.92 7.49
N GLY A 307 -21.06 12.90 7.30
CA GLY A 307 -20.45 12.57 6.02
C GLY A 307 -20.52 11.07 5.77
N SER A 308 -20.68 10.73 4.52
CA SER A 308 -20.51 9.37 4.03
C SER A 308 -19.79 9.43 2.70
N TRP A 309 -18.94 8.46 2.45
CA TRP A 309 -18.20 8.39 1.22
C TRP A 309 -18.12 6.95 0.71
N MET A 310 -18.29 6.81 -0.58
CA MET A 310 -18.12 5.57 -1.33
C MET A 310 -17.30 5.89 -2.56
N ALA A 311 -16.40 4.99 -2.93
CA ALA A 311 -15.59 5.18 -4.11
C ALA A 311 -16.47 5.36 -5.35
N PRO A 312 -16.19 6.35 -6.22
CA PRO A 312 -16.86 6.48 -7.49
C PRO A 312 -16.69 5.18 -8.28
N ALA A 313 -17.78 4.63 -8.79
CA ALA A 313 -17.78 3.51 -9.70
C ALA A 313 -18.41 3.96 -11.01
N ASP A 314 -17.63 3.99 -12.08
CA ASP A 314 -18.14 4.39 -13.41
C ASP A 314 -19.07 3.31 -13.98
N GLU A 315 -18.78 2.05 -13.68
CA GLU A 315 -19.61 0.86 -13.96
C GLU A 315 -19.37 -0.19 -12.87
N PRO A 316 -20.35 -1.01 -12.47
CA PRO A 316 -20.12 -2.08 -11.54
C PRO A 316 -19.25 -3.16 -12.19
N THR A 317 -17.95 -3.00 -12.09
CA THR A 317 -17.01 -4.07 -12.43
C THR A 317 -17.10 -5.15 -11.37
N THR A 318 -17.35 -6.37 -11.78
CA THR A 318 -17.24 -7.48 -10.83
C THR A 318 -15.78 -7.86 -10.67
N LEU A 319 -15.40 -8.36 -9.49
CA LEU A 319 -14.05 -8.86 -9.18
C LEU A 319 -13.51 -9.85 -10.27
N PHE A 320 -14.39 -10.44 -11.04
CA PHE A 320 -14.10 -11.43 -12.07
C PHE A 320 -14.24 -10.90 -13.52
N LYS A 321 -14.76 -9.68 -13.71
CA LYS A 321 -14.71 -8.96 -14.97
C LYS A 321 -13.50 -8.02 -14.93
N GLN A 322 -12.43 -8.39 -15.53
CA GLN A 322 -11.13 -7.71 -15.47
C GLN A 322 -11.07 -6.48 -16.41
N ASP A 323 -12.13 -5.72 -16.49
CA ASP A 323 -12.23 -4.48 -17.24
C ASP A 323 -12.73 -3.33 -16.33
N GLY A 324 -12.15 -2.16 -16.48
CA GLY A 324 -12.45 -0.97 -15.71
C GLY A 324 -11.71 -0.85 -14.38
N ASN A 325 -11.93 0.26 -13.69
CA ASN A 325 -11.25 0.57 -12.42
C ASN A 325 -11.72 -0.34 -11.29
N PHE A 326 -10.77 -1.02 -10.68
CA PHE A 326 -10.99 -1.82 -9.48
C PHE A 326 -11.01 -0.98 -8.20
N ALA A 327 -10.27 0.13 -8.18
CA ALA A 327 -10.12 1.02 -7.04
C ALA A 327 -10.19 2.50 -7.46
N PRO A 328 -10.49 3.40 -6.52
CA PRO A 328 -10.56 4.83 -6.83
C PRO A 328 -9.21 5.42 -7.22
N ASN A 329 -8.13 4.94 -6.63
CA ASN A 329 -6.77 5.29 -6.97
C ASN A 329 -5.79 4.16 -6.62
N TYR A 330 -4.54 4.31 -7.04
CA TYR A 330 -3.48 3.30 -6.90
C TYR A 330 -2.21 3.94 -6.39
N SER A 331 -1.56 3.27 -5.43
CA SER A 331 -0.20 3.57 -5.00
C SER A 331 0.83 2.83 -5.87
N PHE A 332 2.06 3.33 -5.86
CA PHE A 332 3.18 2.74 -6.58
C PHE A 332 4.40 2.70 -5.69
N MET A 333 5.17 1.62 -5.79
CA MET A 333 6.34 1.48 -4.94
C MET A 333 7.47 0.74 -5.63
N THR A 334 8.68 1.01 -5.17
CA THR A 334 9.89 0.27 -5.49
C THR A 334 10.69 0.06 -4.23
N GLN A 335 11.13 -1.17 -4.02
CA GLN A 335 12.03 -1.51 -2.93
C GLN A 335 13.34 -2.04 -3.48
N ALA A 336 14.44 -1.64 -2.84
CA ALA A 336 15.78 -2.06 -3.20
C ALA A 336 16.49 -2.62 -1.97
N ALA A 337 17.09 -3.80 -2.12
CA ALA A 337 17.76 -4.54 -1.06
C ALA A 337 19.26 -4.64 -1.33
N GLU A 338 20.08 -4.55 -0.28
CA GLU A 338 21.49 -4.97 -0.26
C GLU A 338 21.63 -6.16 0.67
N VAL A 339 22.22 -7.25 0.19
CA VAL A 339 22.42 -8.47 0.96
C VAL A 339 23.88 -8.87 1.03
N GLU A 340 24.21 -9.62 2.09
CA GLU A 340 25.46 -10.33 2.24
C GLU A 340 25.12 -11.83 2.50
N VAL A 341 25.68 -12.71 1.67
CA VAL A 341 25.52 -14.15 1.73
C VAL A 341 26.80 -14.77 2.27
N ASP A 342 26.73 -15.42 3.41
CA ASP A 342 27.85 -16.22 3.93
C ASP A 342 27.95 -17.53 3.12
N LEU A 343 28.99 -17.64 2.33
CA LEU A 343 29.21 -18.76 1.41
C LEU A 343 29.56 -20.08 2.12
N ILE A 344 29.88 -20.03 3.42
CA ILE A 344 30.22 -21.21 4.24
C ILE A 344 28.99 -21.75 4.95
N THR A 345 28.15 -20.87 5.48
CA THR A 345 26.97 -21.23 6.26
C THR A 345 25.67 -21.18 5.48
N GLY A 346 25.66 -20.53 4.33
CA GLY A 346 24.44 -20.23 3.55
C GLY A 346 23.55 -19.16 4.15
N GLN A 347 23.94 -18.51 5.25
CA GLN A 347 23.14 -17.45 5.87
C GLN A 347 23.10 -16.22 4.99
N VAL A 348 21.92 -15.62 4.87
CA VAL A 348 21.70 -14.34 4.19
C VAL A 348 21.43 -13.27 5.21
N LYS A 349 22.24 -12.22 5.19
CA LYS A 349 22.04 -11.00 5.98
C LYS A 349 21.49 -9.93 5.06
N LEU A 350 20.31 -9.40 5.38
CA LEU A 350 19.79 -8.19 4.77
C LEU A 350 20.51 -6.99 5.41
N VAL A 351 21.37 -6.32 4.64
CA VAL A 351 22.24 -5.24 5.14
C VAL A 351 21.49 -3.92 5.16
N ARG A 352 20.79 -3.62 4.06
CA ARG A 352 20.04 -2.39 3.87
C ARG A 352 18.82 -2.62 3.00
N MET A 353 17.74 -1.90 3.32
CA MET A 353 16.54 -1.85 2.50
C MET A 353 16.12 -0.41 2.26
N VAL A 354 15.92 -0.05 1.02
CA VAL A 354 15.31 1.22 0.62
C VAL A 354 13.89 0.95 0.16
N THR A 355 12.94 1.72 0.68
CA THR A 355 11.53 1.64 0.30
C THR A 355 11.06 2.99 -0.21
N ALA A 356 10.89 3.15 -1.53
CA ALA A 356 10.33 4.34 -2.16
C ALA A 356 8.85 4.10 -2.50
N HIS A 357 7.95 4.88 -1.91
CA HIS A 357 6.49 4.65 -1.98
C HIS A 357 5.72 5.92 -2.34
N ASP A 358 4.91 5.84 -3.40
CA ASP A 358 3.95 6.87 -3.79
C ASP A 358 2.65 6.68 -3.00
N CYS A 359 2.56 7.33 -1.85
CA CYS A 359 1.36 7.41 -1.01
C CYS A 359 0.50 8.65 -1.28
N GLY A 360 0.72 9.34 -2.40
CA GLY A 360 0.10 10.65 -2.65
C GLY A 360 0.69 11.71 -1.73
N GLN A 361 -0.17 12.51 -1.11
CA GLN A 361 0.23 13.44 -0.05
C GLN A 361 0.09 12.74 1.32
N PRO A 362 1.16 12.53 2.07
CA PRO A 362 1.10 11.85 3.36
C PRO A 362 0.37 12.74 4.39
N ILE A 363 -0.71 12.22 4.97
CA ILE A 363 -1.41 12.93 6.08
C ILE A 363 -0.54 12.95 7.33
N ASN A 364 0.19 11.85 7.58
CA ASN A 364 1.13 11.72 8.69
C ASN A 364 2.38 10.97 8.21
N PRO A 365 3.47 11.68 7.87
CA PRO A 365 4.71 11.08 7.39
C PRO A 365 5.28 10.01 8.33
N MET A 366 5.32 10.26 9.64
CA MET A 366 5.84 9.31 10.61
C MET A 366 5.06 7.97 10.62
N LEU A 367 3.73 8.01 10.47
CA LEU A 367 2.91 6.80 10.39
C LEU A 367 3.10 6.08 9.04
N VAL A 368 3.34 6.83 7.96
CA VAL A 368 3.70 6.26 6.66
C VAL A 368 5.04 5.53 6.78
N GLU A 369 6.08 6.17 7.31
CA GLU A 369 7.40 5.57 7.57
C GLU A 369 7.28 4.26 8.34
N GLY A 370 6.53 4.25 9.45
CA GLY A 370 6.30 3.04 10.24
C GLY A 370 5.62 1.90 9.45
N GLN A 371 4.74 2.22 8.49
CA GLN A 371 4.16 1.22 7.58
C GLN A 371 5.17 0.67 6.59
N LEU A 372 6.07 1.51 6.07
CA LEU A 372 7.14 1.12 5.15
C LEU A 372 8.13 0.19 5.85
N GLU A 373 8.60 0.55 7.05
CA GLU A 373 9.48 -0.27 7.87
C GLU A 373 8.87 -1.62 8.22
N GLY A 374 7.61 -1.64 8.69
CA GLY A 374 6.90 -2.88 9.01
C GLY A 374 6.72 -3.81 7.82
N SER A 375 6.66 -3.29 6.59
CA SER A 375 6.58 -4.09 5.37
C SER A 375 7.89 -4.80 5.03
N VAL A 376 9.02 -4.19 5.35
CA VAL A 376 10.35 -4.81 5.19
C VAL A 376 10.46 -6.05 6.07
N VAL A 377 10.01 -5.97 7.33
CA VAL A 377 9.97 -7.11 8.25
C VAL A 377 9.19 -8.28 7.66
N GLY A 378 7.95 -8.01 7.21
CA GLY A 378 7.10 -9.05 6.64
C GLY A 378 7.66 -9.64 5.34
N GLY A 379 8.26 -8.82 4.49
CA GLY A 379 8.88 -9.29 3.24
C GLY A 379 10.16 -10.08 3.47
N MET A 380 10.98 -9.69 4.44
CA MET A 380 12.16 -10.45 4.87
C MET A 380 11.76 -11.80 5.46
N GLY A 381 10.73 -11.83 6.32
CA GLY A 381 10.17 -13.05 6.86
C GLY A 381 9.77 -14.02 5.76
N GLN A 382 8.99 -13.55 4.77
CA GLN A 382 8.58 -14.36 3.62
C GLN A 382 9.76 -14.85 2.75
N ALA A 383 10.78 -14.01 2.58
CA ALA A 383 11.89 -14.33 1.71
C ALA A 383 12.84 -15.37 2.32
N LEU A 384 13.10 -15.29 3.64
CA LEU A 384 14.24 -15.98 4.26
C LEU A 384 13.88 -16.93 5.41
N TYR A 385 12.72 -16.76 6.09
CA TYR A 385 12.49 -17.41 7.38
C TYR A 385 11.18 -18.18 7.49
N GLU A 386 10.06 -17.54 7.09
CA GLU A 386 8.73 -18.00 7.46
C GLU A 386 8.20 -19.11 6.56
N ASP A 387 7.87 -20.25 7.16
CA ASP A 387 7.18 -21.34 6.48
C ASP A 387 6.27 -22.10 7.46
N VAL A 388 5.04 -22.39 7.05
CA VAL A 388 4.13 -23.26 7.81
C VAL A 388 4.26 -24.68 7.30
N ILE A 389 5.01 -25.50 8.01
CA ILE A 389 5.30 -26.88 7.64
C ILE A 389 4.13 -27.79 8.05
N VAL A 390 3.43 -28.33 7.07
CA VAL A 390 2.31 -29.26 7.30
C VAL A 390 2.69 -30.67 6.83
N GLN A 391 2.68 -31.63 7.75
CA GLN A 391 2.93 -33.05 7.44
C GLN A 391 1.77 -33.89 7.92
N LYS A 392 1.19 -34.67 7.03
CA LYS A 392 0.04 -35.57 7.32
C LYS A 392 -1.12 -34.84 8.05
N GLY A 393 -1.37 -33.59 7.68
CA GLY A 393 -2.42 -32.77 8.27
C GLY A 393 -2.07 -32.08 9.60
N GLN A 394 -0.86 -32.23 10.11
CA GLN A 394 -0.39 -31.60 11.34
C GLN A 394 0.60 -30.47 11.02
N VAL A 395 0.46 -29.33 11.72
CA VAL A 395 1.45 -28.24 11.68
C VAL A 395 2.64 -28.68 12.55
N MET A 396 3.82 -28.75 11.95
CA MET A 396 5.03 -29.25 12.61
C MET A 396 5.79 -28.18 13.39
N ASN A 397 5.55 -26.90 13.06
CA ASN A 397 6.20 -25.75 13.68
C ASN A 397 5.16 -24.73 14.22
N PRO A 398 4.39 -25.09 15.27
CA PRO A 398 3.23 -24.32 15.73
C PRO A 398 3.58 -23.14 16.65
N SER A 399 4.85 -22.92 16.97
CA SER A 399 5.31 -21.81 17.80
C SER A 399 6.07 -20.77 16.99
N PHE A 400 6.14 -19.52 17.45
CA PHE A 400 6.93 -18.48 16.79
C PHE A 400 8.43 -18.80 16.75
N LEU A 401 8.93 -19.60 17.68
CA LEU A 401 10.32 -20.06 17.68
C LEU A 401 10.60 -21.00 16.50
N ASP A 402 9.70 -21.95 16.27
CA ASP A 402 9.86 -22.95 15.20
C ASP A 402 9.42 -22.42 13.83
N TYR A 403 8.52 -21.42 13.81
CA TYR A 403 8.04 -20.77 12.60
C TYR A 403 9.10 -19.88 11.94
N GLY A 404 10.05 -19.37 12.74
CA GLY A 404 11.15 -18.54 12.25
C GLY A 404 10.78 -17.09 12.01
N PHE A 405 9.91 -16.51 12.85
CA PHE A 405 9.56 -15.11 12.75
C PHE A 405 10.79 -14.21 13.00
N PRO A 406 11.09 -13.23 12.13
CA PRO A 406 12.22 -12.33 12.30
C PRO A 406 12.13 -11.54 13.61
N THR A 407 13.24 -11.42 14.31
CA THR A 407 13.33 -10.62 15.53
C THR A 407 13.96 -9.25 15.23
N PHE A 408 14.01 -8.39 16.23
CA PHE A 408 14.66 -7.09 16.13
C PHE A 408 16.15 -7.17 15.73
N LEU A 409 16.83 -8.30 16.05
CA LEU A 409 18.25 -8.47 15.78
C LEU A 409 18.56 -8.69 14.27
N GLU A 410 17.61 -9.20 13.52
CA GLU A 410 17.74 -9.42 12.08
C GLU A 410 17.40 -8.19 11.23
N MET A 411 16.89 -7.11 11.86
CA MET A 411 16.48 -5.92 11.13
C MET A 411 17.64 -5.24 10.41
N PRO A 412 17.48 -4.93 9.11
CA PRO A 412 18.46 -4.16 8.36
C PRO A 412 18.39 -2.66 8.70
N GLU A 413 19.32 -1.89 8.16
CA GLU A 413 19.11 -0.45 7.98
C GLU A 413 17.97 -0.24 6.97
N ILE A 414 16.94 0.54 7.35
CA ILE A 414 15.79 0.82 6.50
C ILE A 414 15.76 2.32 6.19
N GLU A 415 15.65 2.65 4.91
CA GLU A 415 15.44 4.01 4.44
C GLU A 415 14.07 4.10 3.75
N ALA A 416 13.16 4.85 4.38
CA ALA A 416 11.84 5.16 3.85
C ALA A 416 11.90 6.44 3.01
N ILE A 417 11.39 6.39 1.78
CA ILE A 417 11.35 7.53 0.84
C ILE A 417 9.93 7.73 0.37
N GLU A 418 9.36 8.86 0.68
CA GLU A 418 8.07 9.27 0.17
C GLU A 418 8.21 9.81 -1.28
N VAL A 419 7.33 9.32 -2.14
CA VAL A 419 7.11 9.85 -3.49
C VAL A 419 5.75 10.52 -3.47
N GLU A 420 5.75 11.82 -3.58
CA GLU A 420 4.53 12.61 -3.48
C GLU A 420 3.89 12.80 -4.85
N THR A 421 2.60 12.49 -4.93
CA THR A 421 1.73 12.82 -6.06
C THR A 421 0.45 13.44 -5.53
N ASP A 422 -0.20 14.31 -6.31
CA ASP A 422 -1.44 14.97 -5.89
C ASP A 422 -2.64 14.22 -6.48
N ASP A 423 -3.17 13.27 -5.70
CA ASP A 423 -4.28 12.43 -6.15
C ASP A 423 -5.63 13.13 -5.96
N PRO A 424 -6.49 13.22 -6.99
CA PRO A 424 -7.75 13.98 -6.90
C PRO A 424 -8.83 13.29 -6.04
N ILE A 425 -8.66 12.03 -5.66
CA ILE A 425 -9.70 11.23 -5.00
C ILE A 425 -9.50 11.16 -3.49
N GLY A 426 -8.27 10.93 -3.04
CA GLY A 426 -7.99 10.82 -1.61
C GLY A 426 -8.14 12.16 -0.86
N PRO A 427 -8.40 12.13 0.45
CA PRO A 427 -8.44 13.35 1.24
C PRO A 427 -7.09 14.05 1.17
N TYR A 428 -7.10 15.32 0.75
CA TYR A 428 -5.89 16.14 0.58
C TYR A 428 -4.79 15.50 -0.30
N GLY A 429 -5.18 14.68 -1.27
CA GLY A 429 -4.24 14.04 -2.19
C GLY A 429 -3.65 12.70 -1.73
N ALA A 430 -4.09 12.18 -0.58
CA ALA A 430 -3.54 10.95 -0.01
C ALA A 430 -3.95 9.69 -0.77
N LYS A 431 -3.03 8.71 -0.80
CA LYS A 431 -3.26 7.33 -1.23
C LYS A 431 -2.98 6.37 -0.07
N GLU A 432 -2.94 5.08 -0.36
CA GLU A 432 -2.62 4.05 0.62
C GLU A 432 -1.11 3.98 0.91
N ALA A 433 -0.76 3.50 2.10
CA ALA A 433 0.58 3.09 2.50
C ALA A 433 0.55 1.79 3.33
N GLY A 434 -0.53 1.04 3.24
CA GLY A 434 -0.77 -0.15 4.07
C GLY A 434 -0.22 -1.43 3.45
N GLU A 435 -0.95 -2.01 2.52
CA GLU A 435 -0.66 -3.35 1.98
C GLU A 435 0.33 -3.33 0.81
N GLY A 436 0.33 -2.25 0.00
CA GLY A 436 1.18 -2.15 -1.18
C GLY A 436 2.65 -2.31 -0.88
N THR A 437 3.09 -1.77 0.23
CA THR A 437 4.48 -1.84 0.69
C THR A 437 4.98 -3.27 0.93
N GLN A 438 4.09 -4.25 1.15
CA GLN A 438 4.42 -5.66 1.37
C GLN A 438 4.75 -6.42 0.07
N LEU A 439 4.50 -5.85 -1.11
CA LEU A 439 4.52 -6.60 -2.36
C LEU A 439 5.91 -6.85 -2.93
N SER A 440 6.84 -5.95 -2.69
CA SER A 440 8.14 -5.95 -3.37
C SER A 440 9.39 -6.26 -2.50
N PRO A 441 9.34 -6.34 -1.14
CA PRO A 441 10.55 -6.67 -0.39
C PRO A 441 11.10 -8.05 -0.73
N ALA A 442 10.26 -9.09 -0.74
CA ALA A 442 10.72 -10.46 -1.01
C ALA A 442 11.39 -10.60 -2.39
N PRO A 443 10.79 -10.18 -3.52
CA PRO A 443 11.49 -10.24 -4.79
C PRO A 443 12.74 -9.34 -4.87
N ALA A 444 12.79 -8.19 -4.18
CA ALA A 444 13.99 -7.37 -4.12
C ALA A 444 15.15 -8.10 -3.44
N ILE A 445 14.89 -8.78 -2.31
CA ILE A 445 15.86 -9.60 -1.60
C ILE A 445 16.36 -10.74 -2.48
N VAL A 446 15.47 -11.46 -3.16
CA VAL A 446 15.86 -12.58 -4.03
C VAL A 446 16.67 -12.09 -5.25
N ASN A 447 16.33 -10.94 -5.81
CA ASN A 447 17.10 -10.31 -6.87
C ASN A 447 18.50 -9.88 -6.38
N ALA A 448 18.62 -9.46 -5.12
CA ALA A 448 19.92 -9.14 -4.51
C ALA A 448 20.77 -10.39 -4.26
N ILE A 449 20.16 -11.50 -3.81
CA ILE A 449 20.85 -12.79 -3.67
C ILE A 449 21.37 -13.29 -5.02
N TYR A 450 20.57 -13.15 -6.09
CA TYR A 450 21.04 -13.48 -7.44
C TYR A 450 22.25 -12.64 -7.86
N ASP A 451 22.25 -11.34 -7.57
CA ASP A 451 23.40 -10.48 -7.85
C ASP A 451 24.65 -10.88 -7.05
N ALA A 452 24.43 -11.33 -5.79
CA ALA A 452 25.50 -11.71 -4.87
C ALA A 452 26.23 -13.01 -5.27
N ILE A 453 25.47 -14.04 -5.70
CA ILE A 453 26.02 -15.40 -5.90
C ILE A 453 25.73 -15.98 -7.29
N GLY A 454 24.93 -15.31 -8.12
CA GLY A 454 24.60 -15.74 -9.49
C GLY A 454 23.82 -17.06 -9.55
N VAL A 455 23.04 -17.37 -8.51
CA VAL A 455 22.15 -18.54 -8.45
C VAL A 455 20.72 -18.08 -8.40
N ASP A 456 19.85 -18.76 -9.13
CA ASP A 456 18.43 -18.43 -9.22
C ASP A 456 17.59 -19.25 -8.25
N PHE A 457 16.67 -18.58 -7.51
CA PHE A 457 15.73 -19.18 -6.60
C PHE A 457 14.30 -18.88 -7.03
N MET A 458 13.52 -19.94 -7.20
CA MET A 458 12.11 -19.89 -7.63
C MET A 458 11.14 -20.30 -6.51
N GLU A 459 11.64 -20.60 -5.32
CA GLU A 459 10.83 -21.06 -4.19
C GLU A 459 11.25 -20.36 -2.90
N LEU A 460 10.27 -19.88 -2.14
CA LEU A 460 10.44 -19.23 -0.84
C LEU A 460 10.00 -20.19 0.31
N PRO A 461 10.57 -20.02 1.49
CA PRO A 461 11.72 -19.18 1.84
C PRO A 461 13.03 -19.73 1.28
N ILE A 462 14.04 -18.83 1.13
CA ILE A 462 15.41 -19.21 0.77
C ILE A 462 16.17 -19.50 2.06
N THR A 463 16.24 -20.80 2.41
CA THR A 463 16.95 -21.23 3.62
C THR A 463 18.45 -21.35 3.39
N PRO A 464 19.28 -21.36 4.46
CA PRO A 464 20.72 -21.61 4.33
C PRO A 464 21.06 -22.90 3.58
N GLU A 465 20.30 -23.98 3.80
CA GLU A 465 20.49 -25.25 3.09
C GLU A 465 20.27 -25.08 1.59
N LYS A 466 19.19 -24.38 1.17
CA LYS A 466 18.93 -24.11 -0.25
C LYS A 466 20.08 -23.32 -0.91
N ILE A 467 20.69 -22.38 -0.18
CA ILE A 467 21.85 -21.62 -0.66
C ILE A 467 23.05 -22.55 -0.86
N LEU A 468 23.38 -23.38 0.13
CA LEU A 468 24.53 -24.29 0.05
C LEU A 468 24.36 -25.31 -1.06
N ASP A 469 23.19 -25.95 -1.16
CA ASP A 469 22.86 -26.91 -2.21
C ASP A 469 23.02 -26.29 -3.63
N ALA A 470 22.58 -25.05 -3.77
CA ALA A 470 22.65 -24.34 -5.05
C ALA A 470 24.09 -23.92 -5.41
N LEU A 471 24.90 -23.51 -4.44
CA LEU A 471 26.33 -23.22 -4.65
C LEU A 471 27.10 -24.49 -5.05
N GLU A 472 26.86 -25.63 -4.35
CA GLU A 472 27.48 -26.91 -4.70
C GLU A 472 27.10 -27.39 -6.11
N ALA A 473 25.83 -27.23 -6.50
CA ALA A 473 25.38 -27.57 -7.85
C ALA A 473 26.09 -26.73 -8.91
N LYS A 474 26.22 -25.42 -8.67
CA LYS A 474 26.90 -24.48 -9.58
C LYS A 474 28.39 -24.81 -9.76
N GLU A 475 29.09 -25.19 -8.69
CA GLU A 475 30.50 -25.62 -8.76
C GLU A 475 30.67 -26.87 -9.61
N LYS A 476 29.77 -27.86 -9.47
CA LYS A 476 29.79 -29.10 -10.28
C LYS A 476 29.53 -28.83 -11.76
N GLU A 477 28.64 -27.89 -12.11
CA GLU A 477 28.38 -27.49 -13.50
C GLU A 477 29.57 -26.76 -14.13
N GLY A 478 30.26 -25.90 -13.36
CA GLY A 478 31.46 -25.18 -13.84
C GLY A 478 32.71 -26.02 -13.94
N SER A 479 32.71 -27.23 -13.40
CA SER A 479 33.83 -28.18 -13.42
C SER A 479 33.75 -29.18 -14.57
N ASN A 480 32.65 -29.21 -15.31
CA ASN A 480 32.44 -30.02 -16.52
C ASN A 480 32.57 -29.16 -17.80
#